data_32bebca5973850a6d886b2c008dd364b
#
_entry.id   32bebca5973850a6d886b2c008dd364b
#
_cell.length_a   1.000
_cell.length_b   1.000
_cell.length_c   1.000
_cell.angle_alpha   90.00
_cell.angle_beta   90.00
_cell.angle_gamma   90.00
#
_symmetry.space_group_name_H-M   'P 1'
#
loop_
_entity.id
_entity.type
_entity.pdbx_description
1 polymer ?
#
loop_
_entity_poly.entity_id
_entity_poly.type
_entity_poly.pdbx_seq_one_letter_code
_entity_poly.pdbx_strand_id
1 'polypeptide(L)'
;MRLALAAVLSVSLLACGPAADGPPPRTGPVARPADQGPTDVGAGKLRRSQLRSIVGQGLGAFLQNVSLDDRPVFLGGKFHGFRITQLRGELASSSLRPGDVVTRVNGMPIERPEHALEAFRSLEVASELRIAYERDGEARELTYAIVEDAAAPK
;
A
#
# COMPACT_ATOMS: atom_id res chain seq x y z
N MET A 1 59.47 -28.64 27.01
CA MET A 1 59.67 -28.87 28.47
C MET A 1 58.33 -28.69 29.16
N ARG A 2 57.85 -29.83 29.68
CA ARG A 2 57.03 -30.09 30.89
C ARG A 2 55.71 -29.33 31.00
N LEU A 3 54.57 -30.05 30.85
CA LEU A 3 53.80 -30.89 31.78
C LEU A 3 53.13 -30.11 32.93
N ALA A 4 51.80 -30.15 32.98
CA ALA A 4 50.91 -30.75 33.98
C ALA A 4 49.48 -30.20 33.69
N LEU A 5 48.51 -30.95 33.29
CA LEU A 5 47.73 -32.02 33.94
C LEU A 5 47.12 -31.58 35.29
N ALA A 6 45.79 -31.22 35.27
CA ALA A 6 44.90 -31.44 36.40
C ALA A 6 43.45 -31.54 35.91
N ALA A 7 42.95 -32.76 35.92
CA ALA A 7 41.55 -33.14 35.84
C ALA A 7 40.86 -32.85 37.17
N VAL A 8 39.65 -32.23 37.13
CA VAL A 8 38.71 -32.37 38.25
C VAL A 8 37.34 -32.73 37.67
N LEU A 9 37.02 -33.97 37.93
CA LEU A 9 35.75 -34.61 37.76
C LEU A 9 34.84 -34.10 38.91
N SER A 10 33.67 -33.60 38.64
CA SER A 10 32.59 -33.51 39.61
C SER A 10 31.25 -33.84 38.99
N VAL A 11 30.74 -34.93 39.51
CA VAL A 11 29.49 -35.61 39.28
C VAL A 11 28.34 -34.91 40.02
N SER A 12 27.13 -35.09 39.48
CA SER A 12 25.81 -35.01 40.16
C SER A 12 25.12 -33.67 40.00
N LEU A 13 23.86 -33.60 39.62
CA LEU A 13 22.66 -34.31 40.01
C LEU A 13 21.56 -34.20 38.98
N LEU A 14 20.88 -35.32 38.72
CA LEU A 14 19.57 -35.36 38.09
C LEU A 14 18.57 -34.60 38.97
N ALA A 15 17.88 -33.60 38.37
CA ALA A 15 16.62 -33.10 38.86
C ALA A 15 15.58 -33.33 37.77
N CYS A 16 14.84 -34.42 37.89
CA CYS A 16 13.56 -34.59 37.22
C CYS A 16 12.57 -33.58 37.80
N GLY A 17 12.24 -32.52 37.06
CA GLY A 17 11.08 -31.66 37.29
C GLY A 17 9.90 -32.14 36.44
N PRO A 18 8.66 -32.18 36.96
CA PRO A 18 7.52 -32.69 36.24
C PRO A 18 7.20 -31.79 35.03
N ALA A 19 6.95 -32.45 33.90
CA ALA A 19 6.44 -31.81 32.69
C ALA A 19 5.09 -31.12 32.98
N ALA A 20 5.07 -29.80 32.87
CA ALA A 20 3.83 -29.08 32.76
C ALA A 20 3.39 -29.16 31.30
N ASP A 21 2.44 -30.05 31.01
CA ASP A 21 1.68 -30.08 29.77
C ASP A 21 0.82 -28.80 29.69
N GLY A 22 1.45 -27.67 29.29
CA GLY A 22 0.73 -26.52 28.79
C GLY A 22 0.66 -26.64 27.29
N PRO A 23 -0.50 -26.39 26.64
CA PRO A 23 -0.56 -26.33 25.21
C PRO A 23 0.44 -25.28 24.69
N PRO A 24 1.19 -25.56 23.61
CA PRO A 24 2.12 -24.59 23.08
C PRO A 24 1.38 -23.31 22.70
N PRO A 25 1.92 -22.13 22.99
CA PRO A 25 1.34 -20.89 22.50
C PRO A 25 1.28 -20.99 21.00
N ARG A 26 0.08 -20.87 20.45
CA ARG A 26 -0.14 -20.75 19.02
C ARG A 26 0.44 -19.41 18.58
N THR A 27 1.71 -19.39 18.29
CA THR A 27 2.33 -18.37 17.46
C THR A 27 1.95 -18.66 16.02
N GLY A 28 0.66 -18.50 15.71
CA GLY A 28 0.28 -18.20 14.35
C GLY A 28 0.94 -16.86 13.99
N PRO A 29 1.40 -16.68 12.75
CA PRO A 29 1.79 -15.38 12.32
C PRO A 29 0.55 -14.50 12.51
N VAL A 30 0.61 -13.60 13.48
CA VAL A 30 -0.29 -12.45 13.55
C VAL A 30 -0.01 -11.74 12.25
N ALA A 31 -0.90 -11.94 11.26
CA ALA A 31 -0.96 -11.08 10.11
C ALA A 31 -1.07 -9.68 10.70
N ARG A 32 0.03 -8.95 10.71
CA ARG A 32 -0.04 -7.51 10.95
C ARG A 32 -1.08 -7.01 9.98
N PRO A 33 -2.09 -6.27 10.44
CA PRO A 33 -2.94 -5.53 9.52
C PRO A 33 -1.96 -4.80 8.61
N ALA A 34 -2.05 -5.03 7.31
CA ALA A 34 -1.24 -4.32 6.34
C ALA A 34 -1.35 -2.85 6.71
N ASP A 35 -0.20 -2.24 6.92
CA ASP A 35 0.06 -0.87 7.30
C ASP A 35 -1.02 0.07 6.74
N GLN A 36 -2.11 0.22 7.50
CA GLN A 36 -3.11 1.22 7.21
C GLN A 36 -2.55 2.48 7.86
N GLY A 37 -1.76 3.18 7.07
CA GLY A 37 -1.41 4.55 7.41
C GLY A 37 -2.68 5.37 7.67
N PRO A 38 -2.59 6.52 8.33
CA PRO A 38 -3.74 7.34 8.62
C PRO A 38 -4.56 7.57 7.34
N THR A 39 -5.79 7.07 7.35
CA THR A 39 -6.70 7.23 6.22
C THR A 39 -7.10 8.69 6.15
N ASP A 40 -6.62 9.39 5.16
CA ASP A 40 -7.06 10.74 4.85
C ASP A 40 -8.49 10.65 4.29
N VAL A 41 -9.48 10.59 5.16
CA VAL A 41 -10.91 10.58 4.81
C VAL A 41 -11.29 12.01 4.45
N GLY A 42 -10.94 12.43 3.26
CA GLY A 42 -11.15 13.83 2.93
C GLY A 42 -11.54 14.09 1.49
N ALA A 43 -11.72 13.05 0.77
CA ALA A 43 -11.92 13.25 -0.62
C ALA A 43 -13.38 13.17 -0.97
N GLY A 44 -13.91 13.84 -1.71
CA GLY A 44 -15.26 13.94 -2.18
C GLY A 44 -15.85 12.64 -2.74
N LYS A 45 -16.95 12.81 -3.43
CA LYS A 45 -17.64 11.78 -4.16
C LYS A 45 -17.30 11.92 -5.65
N LEU A 46 -16.98 10.83 -6.32
CA LEU A 46 -16.85 10.75 -7.77
C LEU A 46 -18.16 10.26 -8.36
N ARG A 47 -18.66 10.93 -9.38
CA ARG A 47 -19.84 10.45 -10.10
C ARG A 47 -19.45 9.35 -11.07
N ARG A 48 -20.25 8.31 -11.16
CA ARG A 48 -20.03 7.19 -12.07
C ARG A 48 -19.88 7.66 -13.53
N SER A 49 -20.70 8.59 -13.99
CA SER A 49 -20.63 9.15 -15.35
C SER A 49 -19.30 9.85 -15.62
N GLN A 50 -18.83 10.68 -14.67
CA GLN A 50 -17.54 11.34 -14.80
C GLN A 50 -16.40 10.33 -14.89
N LEU A 51 -16.44 9.32 -14.02
CA LEU A 51 -15.43 8.26 -14.00
C LEU A 51 -15.42 7.47 -15.31
N ARG A 52 -16.60 7.05 -15.82
CA ARG A 52 -16.72 6.38 -17.11
C ARG A 52 -16.19 7.23 -18.26
N SER A 53 -16.45 8.53 -18.24
CA SER A 53 -15.88 9.46 -19.23
C SER A 53 -14.35 9.48 -19.18
N ILE A 54 -13.77 9.53 -17.99
CA ILE A 54 -12.31 9.52 -17.80
C ILE A 54 -11.72 8.18 -18.27
N VAL A 55 -12.31 7.06 -17.84
CA VAL A 55 -11.83 5.72 -18.23
C VAL A 55 -12.00 5.49 -19.74
N GLY A 56 -13.10 5.96 -20.32
CA GLY A 56 -13.37 5.88 -21.76
C GLY A 56 -12.37 6.67 -22.62
N GLN A 57 -11.79 7.74 -22.10
CA GLN A 57 -10.71 8.48 -22.78
C GLN A 57 -9.37 7.74 -22.72
N GLY A 58 -9.25 6.77 -21.83
CA GLY A 58 -8.09 5.92 -21.65
C GLY A 58 -7.03 6.48 -20.70
N LEU A 59 -6.19 5.57 -20.21
CA LEU A 59 -5.12 5.89 -19.25
C LEU A 59 -4.16 6.97 -19.79
N GLY A 60 -3.84 6.94 -21.08
CA GLY A 60 -2.95 7.94 -21.69
C GLY A 60 -3.49 9.37 -21.59
N ALA A 61 -4.79 9.57 -21.81
CA ALA A 61 -5.43 10.88 -21.65
C ALA A 61 -5.44 11.32 -20.18
N PHE A 62 -5.70 10.40 -19.26
CA PHE A 62 -5.62 10.68 -17.83
C PHE A 62 -4.21 11.12 -17.40
N LEU A 63 -3.17 10.43 -17.88
CA LEU A 63 -1.78 10.75 -17.57
C LEU A 63 -1.30 12.10 -18.12
N GLN A 64 -2.04 12.75 -19.04
CA GLN A 64 -1.74 14.12 -19.44
C GLN A 64 -2.01 15.13 -18.32
N ASN A 65 -2.85 14.77 -17.35
CA ASN A 65 -3.17 15.58 -16.18
C ASN A 65 -2.30 15.28 -14.96
N VAL A 66 -1.46 14.23 -15.02
CA VAL A 66 -0.54 13.84 -13.96
C VAL A 66 0.85 13.70 -14.55
N SER A 67 1.79 14.51 -14.11
CA SER A 67 3.20 14.30 -14.43
C SER A 67 3.85 13.50 -13.32
N LEU A 68 4.54 12.45 -13.69
CA LEU A 68 5.31 11.58 -12.79
C LEU A 68 6.81 11.83 -13.02
N ASP A 69 7.62 11.52 -12.01
CA ASP A 69 9.06 11.47 -12.17
C ASP A 69 9.44 10.34 -13.14
N ASP A 70 10.41 10.58 -14.03
CA ASP A 70 10.92 9.59 -14.97
C ASP A 70 11.54 8.36 -14.27
N ARG A 71 11.90 8.52 -13.00
CA ARG A 71 12.51 7.46 -12.19
C ARG A 71 11.53 6.99 -11.11
N PRO A 72 11.15 5.70 -11.15
CA PRO A 72 10.40 5.10 -10.05
C PRO A 72 11.18 5.17 -8.74
N VAL A 73 10.45 5.25 -7.63
CA VAL A 73 11.05 5.18 -6.30
C VAL A 73 11.25 3.71 -5.92
N PHE A 74 12.44 3.38 -5.42
CA PHE A 74 12.78 2.06 -4.90
C PHE A 74 13.15 2.15 -3.42
N LEU A 75 12.69 1.19 -2.62
CA LEU A 75 13.08 1.02 -1.22
C LEU A 75 13.64 -0.40 -1.03
N GLY A 76 14.88 -0.49 -0.54
CA GLY A 76 15.55 -1.79 -0.37
C GLY A 76 15.67 -2.60 -1.66
N GLY A 77 15.82 -1.95 -2.81
CA GLY A 77 15.91 -2.58 -4.13
C GLY A 77 14.59 -3.08 -4.70
N LYS A 78 13.47 -2.84 -4.03
CA LYS A 78 12.12 -3.17 -4.51
C LYS A 78 11.39 -1.91 -4.97
N PHE A 79 10.59 -2.07 -6.01
CA PHE A 79 9.70 -0.99 -6.46
C PHE A 79 8.81 -0.52 -5.30
N HIS A 80 8.73 0.77 -5.12
CA HIS A 80 7.90 1.39 -4.08
C HIS A 80 6.74 2.18 -4.69
N GLY A 81 6.99 3.03 -5.66
CA GLY A 81 5.95 3.83 -6.29
C GLY A 81 6.47 4.84 -7.30
N PHE A 82 5.58 5.70 -7.78
CA PHE A 82 5.88 6.80 -8.66
C PHE A 82 5.65 8.13 -7.95
N ARG A 83 6.64 9.03 -8.04
CA ARG A 83 6.54 10.38 -7.48
C ARG A 83 5.76 11.29 -8.42
N ILE A 84 4.76 11.99 -7.88
CA ILE A 84 4.03 13.03 -8.59
C ILE A 84 4.92 14.26 -8.66
N THR A 85 5.09 14.81 -9.86
CA THR A 85 5.80 16.07 -10.09
C THR A 85 4.84 17.22 -10.38
N GLN A 86 3.71 16.94 -11.01
CA GLN A 86 2.70 17.95 -11.31
C GLN A 86 1.30 17.33 -11.42
N LEU A 87 0.29 18.08 -10.98
CA LEU A 87 -1.12 17.78 -11.15
C LEU A 87 -1.79 18.93 -11.91
N ARG A 88 -2.67 18.61 -12.85
CA ARG A 88 -3.38 19.58 -13.70
C ARG A 88 -4.89 19.32 -13.69
N GLY A 89 -5.65 20.31 -14.17
CA GLY A 89 -7.10 20.20 -14.26
C GLY A 89 -7.76 19.92 -12.92
N GLU A 90 -8.75 19.06 -12.90
CA GLU A 90 -9.49 18.71 -11.68
C GLU A 90 -8.60 18.03 -10.62
N LEU A 91 -7.53 17.35 -11.04
CA LEU A 91 -6.59 16.69 -10.14
C LEU A 91 -5.75 17.69 -9.32
N ALA A 92 -5.59 18.92 -9.80
CA ALA A 92 -4.92 19.98 -9.04
C ALA A 92 -5.70 20.37 -7.77
N SER A 93 -7.00 20.09 -7.73
CA SER A 93 -7.87 20.31 -6.56
C SER A 93 -7.98 19.09 -5.65
N SER A 94 -7.30 17.98 -5.98
CA SER A 94 -7.28 16.79 -5.15
C SER A 94 -6.43 16.98 -3.89
N SER A 95 -6.55 16.05 -2.94
CA SER A 95 -5.69 16.06 -1.76
C SER A 95 -4.25 15.59 -2.04
N LEU A 96 -3.98 15.07 -3.24
CA LEU A 96 -2.62 14.75 -3.68
C LEU A 96 -1.83 16.02 -3.99
N ARG A 97 -0.51 15.93 -3.86
CA ARG A 97 0.41 17.07 -4.07
C ARG A 97 1.65 16.63 -4.85
N PRO A 98 2.31 17.55 -5.55
CA PRO A 98 3.66 17.31 -6.03
C PRO A 98 4.57 16.89 -4.86
N GLY A 99 5.36 15.83 -5.08
CA GLY A 99 6.20 15.20 -4.07
C GLY A 99 5.63 13.91 -3.50
N ASP A 100 4.31 13.68 -3.54
CA ASP A 100 3.71 12.43 -3.10
C ASP A 100 4.19 11.25 -3.96
N VAL A 101 4.40 10.11 -3.32
CA VAL A 101 4.78 8.87 -3.99
C VAL A 101 3.56 7.93 -3.99
N VAL A 102 2.93 7.76 -5.13
CA VAL A 102 1.80 6.82 -5.27
C VAL A 102 2.34 5.40 -5.33
N THR A 103 1.85 4.55 -4.43
CA THR A 103 2.33 3.17 -4.27
C THR A 103 1.32 2.15 -4.77
N ARG A 104 0.01 2.41 -4.58
CA ARG A 104 -1.07 1.49 -4.99
C ARG A 104 -2.33 2.25 -5.41
N VAL A 105 -3.11 1.62 -6.27
CA VAL A 105 -4.46 2.07 -6.64
C VAL A 105 -5.41 0.89 -6.43
N ASN A 106 -6.45 1.06 -5.62
CA ASN A 106 -7.38 -0.01 -5.20
C ASN A 106 -6.67 -1.28 -4.71
N GLY A 107 -5.58 -1.10 -3.95
CA GLY A 107 -4.77 -2.19 -3.42
C GLY A 107 -3.80 -2.82 -4.44
N MET A 108 -3.92 -2.49 -5.72
CA MET A 108 -3.02 -3.00 -6.78
C MET A 108 -1.74 -2.17 -6.84
N PRO A 109 -0.56 -2.79 -6.81
CA PRO A 109 0.69 -2.08 -7.08
C PRO A 109 0.71 -1.62 -8.54
N ILE A 110 1.25 -0.42 -8.79
CA ILE A 110 1.32 0.16 -10.14
C ILE A 110 2.72 0.03 -10.74
N GLU A 111 3.41 -1.04 -10.40
CA GLU A 111 4.82 -1.29 -10.73
C GLU A 111 5.10 -1.33 -12.23
N ARG A 112 4.11 -1.76 -13.01
CA ARG A 112 4.20 -1.92 -14.45
C ARG A 112 3.05 -1.18 -15.15
N PRO A 113 3.25 -0.75 -16.40
CA PRO A 113 2.18 -0.09 -17.17
C PRO A 113 0.91 -0.92 -17.25
N GLU A 114 1.03 -2.25 -17.33
CA GLU A 114 -0.10 -3.17 -17.39
C GLU A 114 -0.91 -3.14 -16.09
N HIS A 115 -0.25 -3.09 -14.94
CA HIS A 115 -0.91 -2.99 -13.64
C HIS A 115 -1.64 -1.66 -13.49
N ALA A 116 -1.03 -0.56 -13.96
CA ALA A 116 -1.68 0.75 -13.95
C ALA A 116 -2.92 0.76 -14.85
N LEU A 117 -2.85 0.12 -16.02
CA LEU A 117 -3.98 0.00 -16.94
C LEU A 117 -5.10 -0.88 -16.36
N GLU A 118 -4.76 -1.98 -15.70
CA GLU A 118 -5.72 -2.86 -15.04
C GLU A 118 -6.41 -2.13 -13.88
N ALA A 119 -5.64 -1.48 -13.01
CA ALA A 119 -6.18 -0.65 -11.93
C ALA A 119 -7.12 0.43 -12.47
N PHE A 120 -6.74 1.11 -13.54
CA PHE A 120 -7.53 2.16 -14.17
C PHE A 120 -8.85 1.61 -14.74
N ARG A 121 -8.82 0.48 -15.45
CA ARG A 121 -10.02 -0.16 -16.00
C ARG A 121 -10.97 -0.68 -14.91
N SER A 122 -10.43 -1.19 -13.81
CA SER A 122 -11.22 -1.70 -12.70
C SER A 122 -12.14 -0.63 -12.08
N LEU A 123 -11.82 0.65 -12.27
CA LEU A 123 -12.64 1.77 -11.78
C LEU A 123 -14.03 1.83 -12.40
N GLU A 124 -14.25 1.26 -13.57
CA GLU A 124 -15.58 1.26 -14.21
C GLU A 124 -16.65 0.60 -13.34
N VAL A 125 -16.27 -0.42 -12.58
CA VAL A 125 -17.17 -1.23 -11.75
C VAL A 125 -16.93 -1.08 -10.25
N ALA A 126 -15.85 -0.38 -9.86
CA ALA A 126 -15.51 -0.18 -8.47
C ALA A 126 -16.57 0.68 -7.75
N SER A 127 -16.76 0.46 -6.46
CA SER A 127 -17.58 1.30 -5.57
C SER A 127 -16.80 2.47 -4.98
N GLU A 128 -15.47 2.39 -5.02
CA GLU A 128 -14.58 3.40 -4.50
C GLU A 128 -13.25 3.42 -5.27
N LEU A 129 -12.58 4.57 -5.22
CA LEU A 129 -11.20 4.74 -5.66
C LEU A 129 -10.34 4.96 -4.41
N ARG A 130 -9.42 4.05 -4.15
CA ARG A 130 -8.41 4.18 -3.08
C ARG A 130 -7.04 4.38 -3.70
N ILE A 131 -6.34 5.41 -3.23
CA ILE A 131 -4.99 5.74 -3.66
C ILE A 131 -4.10 5.70 -2.42
N ALA A 132 -3.27 4.67 -2.32
CA ALA A 132 -2.23 4.61 -1.29
C ALA A 132 -1.01 5.40 -1.78
N TYR A 133 -0.52 6.29 -0.94
CA TYR A 133 0.62 7.15 -1.25
C TYR A 133 1.46 7.42 0.00
N GLU A 134 2.68 7.88 -0.22
CA GLU A 134 3.58 8.32 0.84
C GLU A 134 3.86 9.81 0.69
N ARG A 135 3.80 10.54 1.79
CA ARG A 135 4.15 11.96 1.91
C ARG A 135 5.09 12.14 3.09
N ASP A 136 6.26 12.73 2.84
CA ASP A 136 7.27 12.98 3.88
C ASP A 136 7.66 11.72 4.69
N GLY A 137 7.66 10.54 4.04
CA GLY A 137 7.96 9.25 4.66
C GLY A 137 6.79 8.62 5.42
N GLU A 138 5.63 9.25 5.44
CA GLU A 138 4.41 8.72 6.06
C GLU A 138 3.48 8.09 5.03
N ALA A 139 3.08 6.84 5.27
CA ALA A 139 2.09 6.17 4.45
C ALA A 139 0.68 6.75 4.71
N ARG A 140 -0.04 7.04 3.63
CA ARG A 140 -1.39 7.62 3.66
C ARG A 140 -2.28 6.96 2.62
N GLU A 141 -3.58 7.05 2.81
CA GLU A 141 -4.56 6.58 1.85
C GLU A 141 -5.64 7.64 1.62
N LEU A 142 -5.95 7.89 0.36
CA LEU A 142 -7.00 8.77 -0.10
C LEU A 142 -8.14 7.94 -0.68
N THR A 143 -9.37 8.11 -0.18
CA THR A 143 -10.52 7.34 -0.63
C THR A 143 -11.61 8.27 -1.18
N TYR A 144 -12.08 7.98 -2.39
CA TYR A 144 -13.23 8.60 -3.02
C TYR A 144 -14.36 7.58 -3.17
N ALA A 145 -15.52 7.85 -2.61
CA ALA A 145 -16.69 7.03 -2.88
C ALA A 145 -17.19 7.28 -4.31
N ILE A 146 -17.42 6.22 -5.07
CA ILE A 146 -18.00 6.30 -6.41
C ILE A 146 -19.52 6.16 -6.26
N VAL A 147 -20.24 7.21 -6.60
CA VAL A 147 -21.70 7.28 -6.47
C VAL A 147 -22.37 7.24 -7.84
N GLU A 148 -23.50 6.57 -7.91
CA GLU A 148 -24.33 6.58 -9.12
C GLU A 148 -24.89 8.00 -9.35
N ASP A 149 -25.07 8.35 -10.60
CA ASP A 149 -25.68 9.62 -10.97
C ASP A 149 -27.13 9.65 -10.49
N ALA A 150 -27.55 10.75 -9.90
CA ALA A 150 -28.96 10.93 -9.56
C ALA A 150 -29.79 10.81 -10.85
N ALA A 151 -30.81 9.95 -10.83
CA ALA A 151 -31.72 9.86 -11.95
C ALA A 151 -32.27 11.27 -12.26
N ALA A 152 -32.11 11.71 -13.49
CA ALA A 152 -32.73 12.95 -13.91
C ALA A 152 -34.24 12.85 -13.65
N PRO A 153 -34.85 13.83 -12.99
CA PRO A 153 -36.30 13.85 -12.85
C PRO A 153 -36.94 13.84 -14.25
N LYS A 154 -37.87 12.89 -14.45
CA LYS A 154 -38.68 12.81 -15.67
C LYS A 154 -39.60 13.98 -15.77
#